data_0b9a3c3c62494a33d99e336e0597f08e
#
_entry.id   0b9a3c3c62494a33d99e336e0597f08e
#
_cell.length_a   1.000
_cell.length_b   1.000
_cell.length_c   1.000
_cell.angle_alpha   90.00
_cell.angle_beta   90.00
_cell.angle_gamma   90.00
#
_symmetry.space_group_name_H-M   'P 1'
#
loop_
_entity.id
_entity.type
_entity.pdbx_description
1 polymer ?
#
loop_
_entity_poly.entity_id
_entity_poly.type
_entity_poly.pdbx_seq_one_letter_code
_entity_poly.pdbx_strand_id
1 'polypeptide(L)'
;MAPTTPIYDAIKIMAKEGFRRIPIADPGTKTLVGIVTATDIIDYLGGGKKFEIVQQKFSGNIFKAINEPIKLIMNQKVFAVKTTSEISEAIRIMKEKNVGGLPVVDEENCVRAIITERDIVHVFAGRISKVKVSELMTSHVVTALPQATVFEAEKTMITHGFRRLPIVADGKLVGIITAMDIIRFFGTGEVFKHLQSGTITQVLNTPALQIATKEVSTIEPDADVGHAAEIMREKNLGALPVVQNGKLVGMITERDFFKMIE
;
A
#
# COMPACT_ATOMS: atom_id res chain seq x y z
N MET A 1 -7.63 6.92 -14.77
CA MET A 1 -7.23 5.87 -15.74
C MET A 1 -8.49 5.24 -16.33
N ALA A 2 -8.46 4.73 -17.58
CA ALA A 2 -9.63 4.07 -18.18
C ALA A 2 -9.75 2.59 -17.76
N PRO A 3 -10.97 2.02 -17.71
CA PRO A 3 -11.19 0.60 -17.37
C PRO A 3 -10.49 -0.40 -18.31
N THR A 4 -10.23 0.04 -19.53
CA THR A 4 -9.59 -0.78 -20.59
C THR A 4 -8.06 -0.73 -20.56
N THR A 5 -7.48 0.11 -19.71
CA THR A 5 -6.02 0.22 -19.57
C THR A 5 -5.44 -1.10 -19.06
N PRO A 6 -4.31 -1.61 -19.60
CA PRO A 6 -3.65 -2.80 -19.11
C PRO A 6 -3.24 -2.69 -17.63
N ILE A 7 -3.32 -3.79 -16.90
CA ILE A 7 -2.87 -3.86 -15.48
C ILE A 7 -1.41 -3.44 -15.37
N TYR A 8 -0.57 -3.81 -16.34
CA TYR A 8 0.85 -3.43 -16.33
C TYR A 8 1.08 -1.92 -16.41
N ASP A 9 0.24 -1.18 -17.11
CA ASP A 9 0.34 0.28 -17.15
C ASP A 9 -0.01 0.91 -15.79
N ALA A 10 -0.97 0.33 -15.05
CA ALA A 10 -1.24 0.74 -13.68
C ALA A 10 -0.05 0.45 -12.76
N ILE A 11 0.58 -0.73 -12.90
CA ILE A 11 1.80 -1.10 -12.15
C ILE A 11 2.92 -0.10 -12.43
N LYS A 12 3.18 0.24 -13.70
CA LYS A 12 4.21 1.23 -14.08
C LYS A 12 3.95 2.61 -13.49
N ILE A 13 2.72 3.08 -13.58
CA ILE A 13 2.34 4.40 -13.03
C ILE A 13 2.50 4.39 -11.51
N MET A 14 2.00 3.37 -10.80
CA MET A 14 2.17 3.26 -9.35
C MET A 14 3.65 3.21 -8.96
N ALA A 15 4.46 2.42 -9.66
CA ALA A 15 5.90 2.30 -9.41
C ALA A 15 6.65 3.61 -9.60
N LYS A 16 6.35 4.33 -10.69
CA LYS A 16 7.01 5.60 -11.06
C LYS A 16 6.61 6.74 -10.14
N GLU A 17 5.30 6.93 -9.93
CA GLU A 17 4.75 8.08 -9.21
C GLU A 17 4.59 7.84 -7.70
N GLY A 18 4.80 6.60 -7.24
CA GLY A 18 4.61 6.23 -5.83
C GLY A 18 3.14 6.17 -5.38
N PHE A 19 2.20 6.10 -6.32
CA PHE A 19 0.78 6.04 -6.01
C PHE A 19 0.38 4.68 -5.47
N ARG A 20 -0.36 4.66 -4.37
CA ARG A 20 -0.89 3.42 -3.77
C ARG A 20 -2.29 3.08 -4.26
N ARG A 21 -2.93 3.98 -5.04
CA ARG A 21 -4.27 3.80 -5.60
C ARG A 21 -4.50 4.72 -6.80
N ILE A 22 -5.31 4.25 -7.72
CA ILE A 22 -5.65 4.98 -8.95
C ILE A 22 -7.16 4.90 -9.15
N PRO A 23 -7.90 6.04 -9.14
CA PRO A 23 -9.28 6.08 -9.55
C PRO A 23 -9.42 5.68 -11.03
N ILE A 24 -10.44 4.88 -11.31
CA ILE A 24 -10.79 4.44 -12.66
C ILE A 24 -12.02 5.24 -13.08
N ALA A 25 -11.90 5.92 -14.22
CA ALA A 25 -12.96 6.78 -14.75
C ALA A 25 -13.32 6.37 -16.18
N ASP A 26 -14.57 6.54 -16.52
CA ASP A 26 -15.05 6.39 -17.89
C ASP A 26 -14.31 7.39 -18.80
N PRO A 27 -13.75 6.98 -19.95
CA PRO A 27 -12.95 7.87 -20.80
C PRO A 27 -13.77 8.97 -21.49
N GLY A 28 -15.08 8.75 -21.70
CA GLY A 28 -15.97 9.73 -22.33
C GLY A 28 -16.52 10.73 -21.33
N THR A 29 -17.16 10.24 -20.26
CA THR A 29 -17.85 11.06 -19.25
C THR A 29 -16.94 11.57 -18.14
N LYS A 30 -15.75 10.95 -17.94
CA LYS A 30 -14.83 11.19 -16.82
C LYS A 30 -15.41 10.81 -15.44
N THR A 31 -16.57 10.16 -15.41
CA THR A 31 -17.21 9.73 -14.15
C THR A 31 -16.45 8.58 -13.52
N LEU A 32 -16.45 8.54 -12.19
CA LEU A 32 -15.82 7.49 -11.38
C LEU A 32 -16.58 6.17 -11.56
N VAL A 33 -15.87 5.13 -12.04
CA VAL A 33 -16.44 3.79 -12.26
C VAL A 33 -15.74 2.71 -11.44
N GLY A 34 -14.63 3.02 -10.80
CA GLY A 34 -13.87 2.07 -10.01
C GLY A 34 -12.63 2.68 -9.35
N ILE A 35 -11.96 1.86 -8.58
CA ILE A 35 -10.64 2.17 -8.01
C ILE A 35 -9.79 0.90 -8.01
N VAL A 36 -8.50 1.04 -8.30
CA VAL A 36 -7.50 0.00 -8.11
C VAL A 36 -6.47 0.46 -7.09
N THR A 37 -6.05 -0.43 -6.22
CA THR A 37 -5.06 -0.16 -5.19
C THR A 37 -3.83 -1.07 -5.33
N ALA A 38 -2.73 -0.71 -4.69
CA ALA A 38 -1.55 -1.57 -4.58
C ALA A 38 -1.92 -2.97 -4.04
N THR A 39 -2.86 -3.03 -3.08
CA THR A 39 -3.36 -4.28 -2.52
C THR A 39 -4.08 -5.14 -3.57
N ASP A 40 -4.88 -4.54 -4.45
CA ASP A 40 -5.56 -5.28 -5.52
C ASP A 40 -4.57 -5.89 -6.52
N ILE A 41 -3.47 -5.19 -6.77
CA ILE A 41 -2.41 -5.67 -7.67
C ILE A 41 -1.65 -6.84 -7.03
N ILE A 42 -1.22 -6.74 -5.77
CA ILE A 42 -0.50 -7.84 -5.10
C ILE A 42 -1.41 -9.04 -4.84
N ASP A 43 -2.72 -8.84 -4.59
CA ASP A 43 -3.71 -9.90 -4.53
C ASP A 43 -3.76 -10.68 -5.86
N TYR A 44 -3.72 -9.96 -6.98
CA TYR A 44 -3.73 -10.54 -8.32
C TYR A 44 -2.40 -11.21 -8.69
N LEU A 45 -1.26 -10.67 -8.24
CA LEU A 45 0.06 -11.18 -8.59
C LEU A 45 0.47 -12.44 -7.82
N GLY A 46 -0.08 -12.68 -6.62
CA GLY A 46 0.27 -13.87 -5.84
C GLY A 46 -0.37 -13.95 -4.45
N GLY A 47 -0.75 -12.80 -3.89
CA GLY A 47 -1.08 -12.71 -2.47
C GLY A 47 -2.43 -13.27 -2.04
N GLY A 48 -3.41 -13.38 -2.96
CA GLY A 48 -4.76 -13.71 -2.51
C GLY A 48 -5.69 -14.32 -3.55
N LYS A 49 -7.00 -14.09 -3.39
CA LYS A 49 -8.04 -14.74 -4.21
C LYS A 49 -7.99 -14.34 -5.68
N LYS A 50 -7.61 -13.10 -6.01
CA LYS A 50 -7.52 -12.69 -7.42
C LYS A 50 -6.41 -13.42 -8.16
N PHE A 51 -5.43 -14.00 -7.45
CA PHE A 51 -4.39 -14.83 -8.06
C PHE A 51 -4.94 -16.10 -8.72
N GLU A 52 -6.07 -16.63 -8.26
CA GLU A 52 -6.75 -17.76 -8.91
C GLU A 52 -7.09 -17.46 -10.38
N ILE A 53 -7.38 -16.20 -10.72
CA ILE A 53 -7.62 -15.78 -12.11
C ILE A 53 -6.35 -15.98 -12.95
N VAL A 54 -5.18 -15.65 -12.40
CA VAL A 54 -3.89 -15.83 -13.09
C VAL A 54 -3.61 -17.31 -13.32
N GLN A 55 -3.88 -18.14 -12.33
CA GLN A 55 -3.67 -19.59 -12.42
C GLN A 55 -4.64 -20.26 -13.39
N GLN A 56 -5.94 -19.99 -13.26
CA GLN A 56 -6.98 -20.69 -14.02
C GLN A 56 -7.09 -20.18 -15.46
N LYS A 57 -7.08 -18.85 -15.67
CA LYS A 57 -7.29 -18.24 -16.98
C LYS A 57 -6.01 -18.18 -17.83
N PHE A 58 -4.85 -18.05 -17.19
CA PHE A 58 -3.58 -17.80 -17.88
C PHE A 58 -2.52 -18.86 -17.61
N SER A 59 -2.87 -19.94 -16.87
CA SER A 59 -1.93 -21.02 -16.49
C SER A 59 -0.65 -20.48 -15.85
N GLY A 60 -0.78 -19.44 -15.02
CA GLY A 60 0.34 -18.77 -14.36
C GLY A 60 1.21 -17.89 -15.27
N ASN A 61 0.81 -17.67 -16.53
CA ASN A 61 1.56 -16.82 -17.46
C ASN A 61 1.37 -15.34 -17.10
N ILE A 62 2.43 -14.76 -16.51
CA ILE A 62 2.39 -13.38 -16.01
C ILE A 62 2.25 -12.35 -17.14
N PHE A 63 2.88 -12.59 -18.31
CA PHE A 63 2.81 -11.65 -19.41
C PHE A 63 1.38 -11.50 -19.96
N LYS A 64 0.65 -12.61 -20.04
CA LYS A 64 -0.76 -12.58 -20.42
C LYS A 64 -1.61 -11.89 -19.36
N ALA A 65 -1.38 -12.24 -18.09
CA ALA A 65 -2.17 -11.75 -16.97
C ALA A 65 -2.07 -10.21 -16.80
N ILE A 66 -0.87 -9.62 -16.86
CA ILE A 66 -0.69 -8.18 -16.66
C ILE A 66 -1.10 -7.33 -17.87
N ASN A 67 -1.28 -7.94 -19.05
CA ASN A 67 -1.81 -7.25 -20.24
C ASN A 67 -3.35 -7.21 -20.28
N GLU A 68 -4.03 -7.87 -19.34
CA GLU A 68 -5.49 -7.76 -19.20
C GLU A 68 -5.92 -6.36 -18.78
N PRO A 69 -7.15 -5.94 -19.13
CA PRO A 69 -7.70 -4.65 -18.73
C PRO A 69 -7.85 -4.55 -17.20
N ILE A 70 -7.56 -3.36 -16.65
CA ILE A 70 -7.61 -3.08 -15.21
C ILE A 70 -9.00 -3.34 -14.60
N LYS A 71 -10.08 -3.27 -15.40
CA LYS A 71 -11.44 -3.61 -14.97
C LYS A 71 -11.57 -5.02 -14.41
N LEU A 72 -10.64 -5.92 -14.75
CA LEU A 72 -10.62 -7.30 -14.24
C LEU A 72 -10.39 -7.36 -12.73
N ILE A 73 -9.62 -6.42 -12.19
CA ILE A 73 -9.20 -6.42 -10.78
C ILE A 73 -9.66 -5.20 -9.98
N MET A 74 -10.21 -4.16 -10.63
CA MET A 74 -10.67 -2.96 -9.94
C MET A 74 -11.87 -3.24 -9.03
N ASN A 75 -11.98 -2.46 -7.96
CA ASN A 75 -13.16 -2.41 -7.12
C ASN A 75 -14.17 -1.43 -7.72
N GLN A 76 -15.39 -1.89 -8.00
CA GLN A 76 -16.48 -1.06 -8.55
C GLN A 76 -17.27 -0.33 -7.46
N LYS A 77 -17.30 -0.89 -6.23
CA LYS A 77 -17.93 -0.23 -5.07
C LYS A 77 -16.92 0.74 -4.47
N VAL A 78 -16.94 1.98 -4.93
CA VAL A 78 -16.00 3.02 -4.50
C VAL A 78 -16.66 3.96 -3.53
N PHE A 79 -16.05 4.15 -2.36
CA PHE A 79 -16.39 5.25 -1.46
C PHE A 79 -15.68 6.50 -1.98
N ALA A 80 -16.40 7.60 -2.11
CA ALA A 80 -15.91 8.89 -2.57
C ALA A 80 -16.50 10.00 -1.71
N VAL A 81 -15.91 11.19 -1.79
CA VAL A 81 -16.45 12.42 -1.19
C VAL A 81 -16.63 13.46 -2.28
N LYS A 82 -17.49 14.44 -2.03
CA LYS A 82 -17.71 15.56 -2.94
C LYS A 82 -16.62 16.61 -2.77
N THR A 83 -16.42 17.44 -3.80
CA THR A 83 -15.54 18.62 -3.72
C THR A 83 -15.98 19.62 -2.65
N THR A 84 -17.25 19.56 -2.25
CA THR A 84 -17.88 20.38 -1.22
C THR A 84 -17.88 19.73 0.17
N SER A 85 -17.48 18.46 0.28
CA SER A 85 -17.43 17.73 1.56
C SER A 85 -16.39 18.31 2.50
N GLU A 86 -16.68 18.29 3.79
CA GLU A 86 -15.71 18.61 4.84
C GLU A 86 -14.68 17.50 5.03
N ILE A 87 -13.49 17.85 5.50
CA ILE A 87 -12.41 16.88 5.78
C ILE A 87 -12.86 15.87 6.85
N SER A 88 -13.65 16.30 7.84
CA SER A 88 -14.25 15.45 8.87
C SER A 88 -15.07 14.29 8.29
N GLU A 89 -15.83 14.54 7.21
CA GLU A 89 -16.58 13.50 6.51
C GLU A 89 -15.63 12.48 5.85
N ALA A 90 -14.57 12.96 5.20
CA ALA A 90 -13.58 12.07 4.59
C ALA A 90 -12.92 11.17 5.65
N ILE A 91 -12.52 11.74 6.79
CA ILE A 91 -11.93 10.99 7.92
C ILE A 91 -12.91 9.93 8.44
N ARG A 92 -14.17 10.30 8.66
CA ARG A 92 -15.22 9.40 9.12
C ARG A 92 -15.39 8.21 8.18
N ILE A 93 -15.51 8.46 6.87
CA ILE A 93 -15.63 7.40 5.86
C ILE A 93 -14.38 6.51 5.84
N MET A 94 -13.19 7.08 5.91
CA MET A 94 -11.93 6.30 5.96
C MET A 94 -11.90 5.37 7.18
N LYS A 95 -12.34 5.86 8.36
CA LYS A 95 -12.44 5.06 9.60
C LYS A 95 -13.46 3.94 9.46
N GLU A 96 -14.73 4.28 9.13
CA GLU A 96 -15.84 3.33 9.06
C GLU A 96 -15.68 2.26 7.98
N LYS A 97 -15.18 2.64 6.81
CA LYS A 97 -15.01 1.73 5.66
C LYS A 97 -13.65 1.07 5.59
N ASN A 98 -12.77 1.38 6.54
CA ASN A 98 -11.40 0.85 6.60
C ASN A 98 -10.61 1.08 5.29
N VAL A 99 -10.74 2.26 4.68
CA VAL A 99 -10.06 2.64 3.44
C VAL A 99 -9.05 3.76 3.70
N GLY A 100 -7.88 3.70 3.07
CA GLY A 100 -6.79 4.65 3.30
C GLY A 100 -6.81 5.86 2.35
N GLY A 101 -7.93 6.12 1.70
CA GLY A 101 -8.14 7.30 0.86
C GLY A 101 -9.35 7.16 -0.05
N LEU A 102 -9.87 8.32 -0.45
CA LEU A 102 -11.13 8.46 -1.16
C LEU A 102 -10.92 9.33 -2.41
N PRO A 103 -11.44 8.93 -3.58
CA PRO A 103 -11.62 9.86 -4.69
C PRO A 103 -12.49 11.03 -4.26
N VAL A 104 -12.14 12.22 -4.74
CA VAL A 104 -12.96 13.44 -4.61
C VAL A 104 -13.61 13.68 -5.96
N VAL A 105 -14.93 13.79 -5.97
CA VAL A 105 -15.74 13.94 -7.17
C VAL A 105 -16.59 15.21 -7.12
N ASP A 106 -16.92 15.75 -8.29
CA ASP A 106 -17.90 16.84 -8.40
C ASP A 106 -19.36 16.33 -8.40
N GLU A 107 -20.31 17.22 -8.68
CA GLU A 107 -21.75 16.90 -8.70
C GLU A 107 -22.10 15.90 -9.80
N GLU A 108 -21.37 15.91 -10.93
CA GLU A 108 -21.53 14.98 -12.05
C GLU A 108 -20.79 13.66 -11.83
N ASN A 109 -20.24 13.43 -10.63
CA ASN A 109 -19.42 12.25 -10.28
C ASN A 109 -18.11 12.13 -11.07
N CYS A 110 -17.61 13.23 -11.62
CA CYS A 110 -16.31 13.26 -12.30
C CYS A 110 -15.17 13.36 -11.28
N VAL A 111 -14.12 12.58 -11.48
CA VAL A 111 -12.96 12.56 -10.57
C VAL A 111 -12.19 13.88 -10.68
N ARG A 112 -12.00 14.59 -9.56
CA ARG A 112 -11.28 15.85 -9.44
C ARG A 112 -9.97 15.74 -8.67
N ALA A 113 -9.97 14.94 -7.60
CA ALA A 113 -8.80 14.75 -6.74
C ALA A 113 -8.87 13.39 -6.02
N ILE A 114 -7.93 13.18 -5.11
CA ILE A 114 -7.93 12.09 -4.15
C ILE A 114 -7.46 12.64 -2.80
N ILE A 115 -8.14 12.28 -1.72
CA ILE A 115 -7.73 12.56 -0.35
C ILE A 115 -7.32 11.26 0.33
N THR A 116 -6.25 11.27 1.12
CA THR A 116 -5.64 10.07 1.71
C THR A 116 -5.32 10.26 3.19
N GLU A 117 -5.07 9.13 3.90
CA GLU A 117 -4.56 9.16 5.28
C GLU A 117 -3.31 10.04 5.42
N ARG A 118 -2.44 10.07 4.40
CA ARG A 118 -1.23 10.86 4.37
C ARG A 118 -1.50 12.37 4.47
N ASP A 119 -2.51 12.86 3.74
CA ASP A 119 -2.87 14.26 3.73
C ASP A 119 -3.32 14.71 5.12
N ILE A 120 -4.02 13.83 5.85
CA ILE A 120 -4.44 14.08 7.23
C ILE A 120 -3.25 14.10 8.19
N VAL A 121 -2.32 13.14 8.06
CA VAL A 121 -1.12 13.05 8.93
C VAL A 121 -0.23 14.27 8.78
N HIS A 122 -0.13 14.84 7.57
CA HIS A 122 0.67 16.05 7.34
C HIS A 122 0.24 17.25 8.20
N VAL A 123 -1.02 17.28 8.67
CA VAL A 123 -1.49 18.32 9.61
C VAL A 123 -0.81 18.23 10.98
N PHE A 124 -0.37 17.04 11.39
CA PHE A 124 0.30 16.80 12.67
C PHE A 124 1.82 17.01 12.60
N ALA A 125 2.40 17.04 11.40
CA ALA A 125 3.85 17.10 11.21
C ALA A 125 4.49 18.35 11.82
N GLY A 126 5.47 18.14 12.70
CA GLY A 126 6.20 19.19 13.40
C GLY A 126 5.41 19.88 14.53
N ARG A 127 4.23 19.37 14.90
CA ARG A 127 3.45 19.86 16.05
C ARG A 127 3.73 19.00 17.28
N ILE A 128 4.06 19.66 18.39
CA ILE A 128 4.20 18.95 19.68
C ILE A 128 2.80 18.59 20.18
N SER A 129 2.52 17.30 20.26
CA SER A 129 1.21 16.78 20.67
C SER A 129 1.16 16.37 22.14
N LYS A 130 2.32 16.10 22.75
CA LYS A 130 2.50 15.48 24.08
C LYS A 130 1.99 14.03 24.16
N VAL A 131 1.59 13.42 23.05
CA VAL A 131 1.20 12.02 22.93
C VAL A 131 2.41 11.23 22.47
N LYS A 132 2.74 10.16 23.18
CA LYS A 132 3.87 9.29 22.84
C LYS A 132 3.51 8.32 21.73
N VAL A 133 4.48 7.93 20.91
CA VAL A 133 4.33 6.91 19.88
C VAL A 133 3.80 5.60 20.49
N SER A 134 4.27 5.22 21.68
CA SER A 134 3.80 4.02 22.41
C SER A 134 2.32 4.00 22.73
N GLU A 135 1.67 5.16 22.82
CA GLU A 135 0.23 5.26 23.09
C GLU A 135 -0.64 4.99 21.84
N LEU A 136 -0.10 5.23 20.65
CA LEU A 136 -0.81 5.05 19.38
C LEU A 136 -0.40 3.81 18.61
N MET A 137 0.87 3.37 18.75
CA MET A 137 1.43 2.26 17.97
C MET A 137 0.67 0.94 18.13
N THR A 138 0.80 0.08 17.15
CA THR A 138 0.46 -1.35 17.28
C THR A 138 1.67 -2.09 17.83
N SER A 139 1.54 -2.74 18.99
CA SER A 139 2.63 -3.48 19.66
C SER A 139 2.81 -4.91 19.13
N HIS A 140 1.72 -5.57 18.71
CA HIS A 140 1.78 -6.93 18.14
C HIS A 140 1.97 -6.83 16.62
N VAL A 141 3.24 -6.73 16.20
CA VAL A 141 3.61 -6.56 14.79
C VAL A 141 3.79 -7.91 14.12
N VAL A 142 3.05 -8.16 13.04
CA VAL A 142 3.31 -9.31 12.17
C VAL A 142 4.56 -9.01 11.35
N THR A 143 5.52 -9.94 11.36
CA THR A 143 6.83 -9.79 10.72
C THR A 143 7.09 -10.91 9.72
N ALA A 144 8.01 -10.70 8.80
CA ALA A 144 8.56 -11.74 7.95
C ALA A 144 9.95 -12.17 8.44
N LEU A 145 10.32 -13.39 8.14
CA LEU A 145 11.70 -13.88 8.33
C LEU A 145 12.60 -13.45 7.17
N PRO A 146 13.92 -13.35 7.34
CA PRO A 146 14.85 -12.95 6.26
C PRO A 146 14.80 -13.84 5.01
N GLN A 147 14.49 -15.13 5.18
CA GLN A 147 14.36 -16.10 4.10
C GLN A 147 12.98 -16.13 3.44
N ALA A 148 12.00 -15.39 3.97
CA ALA A 148 10.65 -15.34 3.40
C ALA A 148 10.69 -14.89 1.94
N THR A 149 9.87 -15.52 1.12
CA THR A 149 9.72 -15.20 -0.31
C THR A 149 8.78 -14.02 -0.53
N VAL A 150 8.80 -13.42 -1.73
CA VAL A 150 7.83 -12.41 -2.15
C VAL A 150 6.41 -12.96 -2.03
N PHE A 151 6.18 -14.22 -2.43
CA PHE A 151 4.86 -14.88 -2.31
C PHE A 151 4.36 -14.92 -0.87
N GLU A 152 5.21 -15.35 0.07
CA GLU A 152 4.85 -15.42 1.49
C GLU A 152 4.55 -14.03 2.06
N ALA A 153 5.33 -13.02 1.65
CA ALA A 153 5.09 -11.63 2.05
C ALA A 153 3.76 -11.10 1.50
N GLU A 154 3.46 -11.31 0.21
CA GLU A 154 2.17 -10.94 -0.41
C GLU A 154 1.00 -11.62 0.29
N LYS A 155 1.09 -12.95 0.47
CA LYS A 155 0.05 -13.74 1.14
C LYS A 155 -0.20 -13.23 2.57
N THR A 156 0.85 -12.94 3.32
CA THR A 156 0.74 -12.40 4.67
C THR A 156 0.08 -11.02 4.67
N MET A 157 0.49 -10.13 3.75
CA MET A 157 -0.11 -8.79 3.60
C MET A 157 -1.61 -8.89 3.30
N ILE A 158 -2.02 -9.74 2.35
CA ILE A 158 -3.41 -9.89 1.96
C ILE A 158 -4.25 -10.52 3.07
N THR A 159 -3.75 -11.59 3.70
CA THR A 159 -4.47 -12.30 4.75
C THR A 159 -4.78 -11.40 5.95
N HIS A 160 -3.85 -10.52 6.33
CA HIS A 160 -4.00 -9.62 7.49
C HIS A 160 -4.47 -8.21 7.11
N GLY A 161 -4.64 -7.89 5.82
CA GLY A 161 -4.99 -6.54 5.37
C GLY A 161 -3.86 -5.52 5.56
N PHE A 162 -2.61 -5.95 5.60
CA PHE A 162 -1.44 -5.09 5.77
C PHE A 162 -0.85 -4.70 4.42
N ARG A 163 -0.14 -3.57 4.39
CA ARG A 163 0.55 -3.06 3.19
C ARG A 163 2.07 -3.11 3.35
N ARG A 164 2.55 -3.64 4.48
CA ARG A 164 3.97 -3.73 4.83
C ARG A 164 4.23 -4.78 5.89
N LEU A 165 5.44 -5.36 5.85
CA LEU A 165 5.92 -6.32 6.83
C LEU A 165 7.35 -5.95 7.19
N PRO A 166 7.67 -5.66 8.47
CA PRO A 166 9.05 -5.65 8.93
C PRO A 166 9.67 -7.04 8.77
N ILE A 167 10.92 -7.07 8.33
CA ILE A 167 11.70 -8.30 8.26
C ILE A 167 12.61 -8.32 9.48
N VAL A 168 12.53 -9.39 10.27
CA VAL A 168 13.18 -9.48 11.59
C VAL A 168 14.05 -10.73 11.67
N ALA A 169 15.28 -10.57 12.15
CA ALA A 169 16.21 -11.63 12.50
C ALA A 169 16.61 -11.49 13.97
N ASP A 170 16.41 -12.52 14.77
CA ASP A 170 16.75 -12.53 16.22
C ASP A 170 16.21 -11.31 17.00
N GLY A 171 14.97 -10.92 16.68
CA GLY A 171 14.30 -9.77 17.28
C GLY A 171 14.75 -8.41 16.74
N LYS A 172 15.76 -8.35 15.87
CA LYS A 172 16.28 -7.12 15.27
C LYS A 172 15.65 -6.86 13.90
N LEU A 173 15.30 -5.62 13.63
CA LEU A 173 14.82 -5.19 12.32
C LEU A 173 15.99 -5.21 11.30
N VAL A 174 15.84 -5.99 10.22
CA VAL A 174 16.84 -6.11 9.14
C VAL A 174 16.33 -5.54 7.81
N GLY A 175 15.05 -5.20 7.72
CA GLY A 175 14.44 -4.60 6.56
C GLY A 175 12.95 -4.41 6.72
N ILE A 176 12.32 -3.79 5.72
CA ILE A 176 10.87 -3.71 5.60
C ILE A 176 10.47 -3.93 4.15
N ILE A 177 9.54 -4.84 3.91
CA ILE A 177 8.95 -5.03 2.58
C ILE A 177 7.54 -4.45 2.57
N THR A 178 7.21 -3.71 1.52
CA THR A 178 5.90 -3.10 1.32
C THR A 178 5.26 -3.53 0.00
N ALA A 179 3.95 -3.37 -0.11
CA ALA A 179 3.24 -3.57 -1.39
C ALA A 179 3.84 -2.73 -2.53
N MET A 180 4.37 -1.54 -2.22
CA MET A 180 5.01 -0.69 -3.22
C MET A 180 6.37 -1.20 -3.67
N ASP A 181 7.12 -1.91 -2.83
CA ASP A 181 8.39 -2.53 -3.24
C ASP A 181 8.13 -3.67 -4.22
N ILE A 182 7.07 -4.45 -3.98
CA ILE A 182 6.62 -5.49 -4.91
C ILE A 182 6.14 -4.86 -6.22
N ILE A 183 5.34 -3.79 -6.18
CA ILE A 183 4.90 -3.08 -7.38
C ILE A 183 6.08 -2.51 -8.17
N ARG A 184 7.08 -1.94 -7.51
CA ARG A 184 8.30 -1.46 -8.18
C ARG A 184 9.08 -2.60 -8.81
N PHE A 185 9.22 -3.72 -8.13
CA PHE A 185 9.88 -4.91 -8.63
C PHE A 185 9.27 -5.40 -9.95
N PHE A 186 7.94 -5.39 -10.08
CA PHE A 186 7.26 -5.69 -11.33
C PHE A 186 7.31 -4.52 -12.33
N GLY A 187 7.19 -3.29 -11.86
CA GLY A 187 7.06 -2.09 -12.69
C GLY A 187 8.33 -1.66 -13.41
N THR A 188 9.52 -1.99 -12.88
CA THR A 188 10.81 -1.73 -13.53
C THR A 188 11.05 -2.63 -14.73
N GLY A 189 10.30 -3.73 -14.85
CA GLY A 189 10.47 -4.72 -15.90
C GLY A 189 11.71 -5.61 -15.74
N GLU A 190 12.58 -5.37 -14.75
CA GLU A 190 13.77 -6.19 -14.51
C GLU A 190 13.42 -7.64 -14.21
N VAL A 191 12.34 -7.84 -13.46
CA VAL A 191 11.79 -9.16 -13.17
C VAL A 191 11.58 -10.01 -14.42
N PHE A 192 11.18 -9.39 -15.54
CA PHE A 192 10.89 -10.10 -16.79
C PHE A 192 12.13 -10.50 -17.58
N LYS A 193 13.28 -9.85 -17.33
CA LYS A 193 14.56 -10.22 -17.97
C LYS A 193 15.08 -11.58 -17.52
N HIS A 194 14.67 -12.02 -16.33
CA HIS A 194 15.12 -13.27 -15.71
C HIS A 194 14.11 -14.42 -15.88
N LEU A 195 12.94 -14.17 -16.48
CA LEU A 195 11.91 -15.18 -16.70
C LEU A 195 12.15 -15.98 -17.96
N GLN A 196 12.72 -17.16 -17.83
CA GLN A 196 12.91 -18.09 -18.97
C GLN A 196 11.60 -18.67 -19.50
N SER A 197 10.62 -18.90 -18.63
CA SER A 197 9.34 -19.55 -18.99
C SER A 197 8.12 -18.62 -18.94
N GLY A 198 8.27 -17.36 -18.50
CA GLY A 198 7.16 -16.44 -18.27
C GLY A 198 6.24 -16.82 -17.08
N THR A 199 6.65 -17.81 -16.28
CA THR A 199 5.86 -18.31 -15.15
C THR A 199 6.07 -17.46 -13.93
N ILE A 200 4.99 -16.92 -13.36
CA ILE A 200 5.01 -16.04 -12.18
C ILE A 200 5.68 -16.70 -10.96
N THR A 201 5.63 -18.01 -10.83
CA THR A 201 6.22 -18.75 -9.70
C THR A 201 7.71 -18.47 -9.51
N GLN A 202 8.47 -18.26 -10.61
CA GLN A 202 9.89 -17.91 -10.52
C GLN A 202 10.11 -16.56 -9.81
N VAL A 203 9.26 -15.59 -10.12
CA VAL A 203 9.27 -14.26 -9.51
C VAL A 203 8.88 -14.33 -8.03
N LEU A 204 7.83 -15.07 -7.74
CA LEU A 204 7.27 -15.19 -6.40
C LEU A 204 8.22 -15.88 -5.40
N ASN A 205 9.12 -16.74 -5.90
CA ASN A 205 10.16 -17.39 -5.09
C ASN A 205 11.37 -16.50 -4.79
N THR A 206 11.41 -15.25 -5.29
CA THR A 206 12.45 -14.30 -4.94
C THR A 206 12.44 -14.03 -3.44
N PRO A 207 13.59 -14.06 -2.73
CA PRO A 207 13.66 -13.68 -1.33
C PRO A 207 13.17 -12.24 -1.11
N ALA A 208 12.21 -12.04 -0.22
CA ALA A 208 11.62 -10.72 0.05
C ALA A 208 12.67 -9.66 0.44
N LEU A 209 13.71 -10.08 1.16
CA LEU A 209 14.81 -9.20 1.58
C LEU A 209 15.63 -8.64 0.41
N GLN A 210 15.58 -9.24 -0.78
CA GLN A 210 16.27 -8.72 -1.98
C GLN A 210 15.62 -7.44 -2.51
N ILE A 211 14.30 -7.34 -2.39
CA ILE A 211 13.52 -6.18 -2.86
C ILE A 211 13.10 -5.23 -1.73
N ALA A 212 13.28 -5.64 -0.48
CA ALA A 212 12.94 -4.85 0.70
C ALA A 212 13.88 -3.65 0.90
N THR A 213 13.37 -2.62 1.54
CA THR A 213 14.18 -1.51 2.05
C THR A 213 14.97 -1.97 3.27
N LYS A 214 16.31 -1.87 3.21
CA LYS A 214 17.23 -2.29 4.29
C LYS A 214 17.55 -1.16 5.25
N GLU A 215 17.70 0.07 4.75
CA GLU A 215 17.90 1.27 5.58
C GLU A 215 16.55 1.81 6.04
N VAL A 216 16.03 1.21 7.11
CA VAL A 216 14.68 1.50 7.59
C VAL A 216 14.72 2.67 8.56
N SER A 217 13.94 3.72 8.28
CA SER A 217 13.70 4.80 9.25
C SER A 217 12.84 4.26 10.38
N THR A 218 13.29 4.41 11.60
CA THR A 218 12.64 3.95 12.83
C THR A 218 12.36 5.11 13.77
N ILE A 219 11.59 4.85 14.82
CA ILE A 219 11.33 5.81 15.89
C ILE A 219 11.32 5.10 17.25
N GLU A 220 11.64 5.83 18.31
CA GLU A 220 11.58 5.32 19.69
C GLU A 220 10.14 5.40 20.24
N PRO A 221 9.74 4.50 21.15
CA PRO A 221 8.38 4.47 21.70
C PRO A 221 8.03 5.72 22.52
N ASP A 222 9.02 6.38 23.12
CA ASP A 222 8.83 7.60 23.93
C ASP A 222 8.84 8.90 23.11
N ALA A 223 9.08 8.83 21.79
CA ALA A 223 9.03 10.00 20.93
C ALA A 223 7.61 10.58 20.83
N ASP A 224 7.51 11.90 20.58
CA ASP A 224 6.23 12.54 20.30
C ASP A 224 5.69 12.12 18.92
N VAL A 225 4.39 11.89 18.82
CA VAL A 225 3.77 11.47 17.54
C VAL A 225 3.86 12.55 16.46
N GLY A 226 3.96 13.83 16.83
CA GLY A 226 4.22 14.93 15.88
C GLY A 226 5.57 14.79 15.20
N HIS A 227 6.59 14.30 15.92
CA HIS A 227 7.89 13.96 15.33
C HIS A 227 7.78 12.73 14.39
N ALA A 228 6.97 11.73 14.76
CA ALA A 228 6.69 10.62 13.85
C ALA A 228 6.04 11.10 12.54
N ALA A 229 5.05 12.00 12.62
CA ALA A 229 4.42 12.61 11.46
C ALA A 229 5.40 13.42 10.60
N GLU A 230 6.34 14.13 11.24
CA GLU A 230 7.38 14.89 10.55
C GLU A 230 8.31 13.99 9.74
N ILE A 231 8.84 12.92 10.34
CA ILE A 231 9.65 11.92 9.65
C ILE A 231 8.88 11.31 8.48
N MET A 232 7.60 10.95 8.70
CA MET A 232 6.74 10.39 7.65
C MET A 232 6.57 11.37 6.48
N ARG A 233 6.38 12.66 6.75
CA ARG A 233 6.27 13.70 5.74
C ARG A 233 7.58 13.90 4.97
N GLU A 234 8.68 14.13 5.65
CA GLU A 234 9.98 14.45 5.05
C GLU A 234 10.50 13.30 4.17
N LYS A 235 10.34 12.05 4.65
CA LYS A 235 10.82 10.86 3.96
C LYS A 235 9.76 10.21 3.08
N ASN A 236 8.57 10.81 2.95
CA ASN A 236 7.45 10.26 2.18
C ASN A 236 7.05 8.83 2.61
N LEU A 237 7.09 8.55 3.92
CA LEU A 237 6.78 7.25 4.51
C LEU A 237 5.34 7.21 5.04
N GLY A 238 4.72 6.05 5.01
CA GLY A 238 3.37 5.85 5.56
C GLY A 238 3.36 5.02 6.85
N ALA A 239 4.52 4.72 7.40
CA ALA A 239 4.71 4.10 8.71
C ALA A 239 6.17 4.14 9.13
N LEU A 240 6.37 3.98 10.44
CA LEU A 240 7.68 3.81 11.06
C LEU A 240 7.65 2.60 11.99
N PRO A 241 8.59 1.65 11.85
CA PRO A 241 8.84 0.66 12.89
C PRO A 241 9.27 1.37 14.18
N VAL A 242 8.72 0.94 15.29
CA VAL A 242 9.08 1.43 16.62
C VAL A 242 10.11 0.47 17.20
N VAL A 243 11.29 1.00 17.51
CA VAL A 243 12.45 0.22 17.96
C VAL A 243 12.88 0.71 19.32
N GLN A 244 13.13 -0.22 20.24
CA GLN A 244 13.68 0.05 21.57
C GLN A 244 14.82 -0.90 21.85
N ASN A 245 15.98 -0.38 22.26
CA ASN A 245 17.17 -1.17 22.54
C ASN A 245 17.56 -2.11 21.37
N GLY A 246 17.40 -1.64 20.14
CA GLY A 246 17.71 -2.40 18.92
C GLY A 246 16.68 -3.46 18.52
N LYS A 247 15.57 -3.60 19.26
CA LYS A 247 14.51 -4.58 18.99
C LYS A 247 13.23 -3.90 18.49
N LEU A 248 12.55 -4.55 17.57
CA LEU A 248 11.24 -4.11 17.12
C LEU A 248 10.21 -4.32 18.25
N VAL A 249 9.56 -3.23 18.68
CA VAL A 249 8.55 -3.25 19.76
C VAL A 249 7.17 -2.79 19.29
N GLY A 250 7.08 -2.23 18.10
CA GLY A 250 5.80 -1.73 17.55
C GLY A 250 5.91 -1.22 16.13
N MET A 251 4.79 -0.74 15.63
CA MET A 251 4.65 -0.04 14.35
C MET A 251 3.68 1.12 14.52
N ILE A 252 4.07 2.32 14.10
CA ILE A 252 3.15 3.45 13.94
C ILE A 252 2.91 3.73 12.46
N THR A 253 1.65 3.94 12.09
CA THR A 253 1.21 4.12 10.69
C THR A 253 0.39 5.40 10.54
N GLU A 254 0.20 5.88 9.29
CA GLU A 254 -0.69 7.02 8.98
C GLU A 254 -2.08 6.84 9.62
N ARG A 255 -2.61 5.62 9.70
CA ARG A 255 -3.94 5.33 10.27
C ARG A 255 -4.01 5.53 11.78
N ASP A 256 -2.91 5.32 12.50
CA ASP A 256 -2.91 5.43 13.95
C ASP A 256 -3.18 6.87 14.42
N PHE A 257 -2.84 7.87 13.60
CA PHE A 257 -3.15 9.28 13.88
C PHE A 257 -4.65 9.57 13.91
N PHE A 258 -5.48 8.74 13.28
CA PHE A 258 -6.94 8.89 13.36
C PHE A 258 -7.51 8.66 14.76
N LYS A 259 -6.73 8.02 15.66
CA LYS A 259 -7.09 7.90 17.08
C LYS A 259 -7.05 9.24 17.81
N MET A 260 -6.36 10.24 17.25
CA MET A 260 -6.25 11.59 17.80
C MET A 260 -7.33 12.56 17.28
N ILE A 261 -8.14 12.11 16.33
CA ILE A 261 -9.20 12.90 15.70
C ILE A 261 -10.52 12.31 16.15
N GLU A 262 -11.25 13.07 16.97
CA GLU A 262 -12.61 12.74 17.45
C GLU A 262 -13.66 12.91 16.35
#